data_5cc3f4db130d4fe4d7590e84bb3f606c
#
_entry.id   5cc3f4db130d4fe4d7590e84bb3f606c
#
_cell.length_a   1.000
_cell.length_b   1.000
_cell.length_c   1.000
_cell.angle_alpha   90.00
_cell.angle_beta   90.00
_cell.angle_gamma   90.00
#
_symmetry.space_group_name_H-M   'P 1'
#
loop_
_entity.id
_entity.type
_entity.pdbx_description
1 polymer ?
#
loop_
_entity_poly.entity_id
_entity_poly.type
_entity_poly.pdbx_seq_one_letter_code
_entity_poly.pdbx_strand_id
1 'polypeptide(L)'
;MRFPTTIETERLILRPWRESDAAACYRYASDPRVGPMCGWKPHESEDESREIIRTILSADMTCAVTLKGEDEAIGSISFQPCTHPDTIGHMELGYWLGVPHWGNGYIPEAGAAMLKTAFDLGATEIWVRHKAVNHQSSRVIHKLGFTFRFAETERDGETEKEVWYYSILQQPGEE
;
A
#
# COMPACT_ATOMS: atom_id res chain seq x y z
N MET A 1 21.75 2.76 3.08
CA MET A 1 21.36 1.33 2.87
C MET A 1 20.23 1.33 1.84
N ARG A 2 20.12 0.36 0.92
CA ARG A 2 19.10 0.35 -0.13
C ARG A 2 17.94 -0.56 0.28
N PHE A 3 16.70 -0.18 -0.03
CA PHE A 3 15.51 -1.01 0.20
C PHE A 3 15.65 -2.35 -0.55
N PRO A 4 15.37 -3.50 0.06
CA PRO A 4 15.51 -4.80 -0.60
C PRO A 4 14.51 -4.92 -1.76
N THR A 5 14.94 -5.60 -2.82
CA THR A 5 14.07 -5.83 -3.98
C THR A 5 12.98 -6.88 -3.72
N THR A 6 13.20 -7.76 -2.76
CA THR A 6 12.25 -8.82 -2.38
C THR A 6 12.24 -8.96 -0.87
N ILE A 7 11.04 -9.07 -0.30
CA ILE A 7 10.81 -9.35 1.12
C ILE A 7 9.94 -10.60 1.21
N GLU A 8 10.39 -11.57 2.01
CA GLU A 8 9.63 -12.78 2.30
C GLU A 8 9.02 -12.70 3.69
N THR A 9 7.78 -13.15 3.81
CA THR A 9 7.06 -13.29 5.08
C THR A 9 6.71 -14.77 5.31
N GLU A 10 5.84 -15.08 6.24
CA GLU A 10 5.37 -16.44 6.46
C GLU A 10 4.62 -16.99 5.22
N ARG A 11 3.69 -16.21 4.65
CA ARG A 11 2.81 -16.64 3.57
C ARG A 11 3.03 -15.92 2.24
N LEU A 12 3.80 -14.81 2.23
CA LEU A 12 3.89 -13.90 1.09
C LEU A 12 5.32 -13.77 0.58
N ILE A 13 5.40 -13.40 -0.70
CA ILE A 13 6.58 -12.82 -1.34
C ILE A 13 6.19 -11.45 -1.87
N LEU A 14 6.87 -10.41 -1.36
CA LEU A 14 6.77 -9.04 -1.86
C LEU A 14 7.92 -8.84 -2.83
N ARG A 15 7.62 -8.72 -4.12
CA ARG A 15 8.61 -8.63 -5.19
C ARG A 15 8.34 -7.45 -6.12
N PRO A 16 9.30 -7.05 -6.95
CA PRO A 16 9.03 -6.06 -7.99
C PRO A 16 7.88 -6.51 -8.90
N TRP A 17 7.11 -5.54 -9.37
CA TRP A 17 6.14 -5.75 -10.43
C TRP A 17 6.84 -6.09 -11.74
N ARG A 18 6.22 -6.92 -12.57
CA ARG A 18 6.69 -7.33 -13.90
C ARG A 18 5.62 -7.03 -14.92
N GLU A 19 5.99 -6.72 -16.15
CA GLU A 19 5.00 -6.52 -17.22
C GLU A 19 4.13 -7.76 -17.45
N SER A 20 4.64 -8.95 -17.17
CA SER A 20 3.88 -10.21 -17.20
C SER A 20 2.76 -10.29 -16.16
N ASP A 21 2.75 -9.43 -15.16
CA ASP A 21 1.68 -9.35 -14.15
C ASP A 21 0.45 -8.57 -14.65
N ALA A 22 0.48 -8.02 -15.88
CA ALA A 22 -0.57 -7.14 -16.39
C ALA A 22 -1.96 -7.76 -16.35
N ALA A 23 -2.09 -9.04 -16.71
CA ALA A 23 -3.36 -9.77 -16.68
C ALA A 23 -3.91 -9.91 -15.24
N ALA A 24 -3.04 -10.24 -14.27
CA ALA A 24 -3.43 -10.32 -12.85
C ALA A 24 -3.76 -8.94 -12.29
N CYS A 25 -2.94 -7.92 -12.61
CA CYS A 25 -3.19 -6.53 -12.24
C CYS A 25 -4.57 -6.07 -12.74
N TYR A 26 -4.88 -6.27 -14.02
CA TYR A 26 -6.18 -5.93 -14.59
C TYR A 26 -7.31 -6.67 -13.90
N ARG A 27 -7.17 -7.98 -13.70
CA ARG A 27 -8.19 -8.80 -13.04
C ARG A 27 -8.65 -8.23 -11.71
N TYR A 28 -7.73 -7.72 -10.90
CA TYR A 28 -8.03 -7.23 -9.55
C TYR A 28 -8.25 -5.72 -9.50
N ALA A 29 -7.50 -4.94 -10.28
CA ALA A 29 -7.61 -3.49 -10.28
C ALA A 29 -8.80 -2.95 -11.09
N SER A 30 -9.42 -3.76 -11.95
CA SER A 30 -10.67 -3.41 -12.64
C SER A 30 -11.90 -3.51 -11.73
N ASP A 31 -11.79 -4.14 -10.56
CA ASP A 31 -12.92 -4.22 -9.62
C ASP A 31 -13.21 -2.83 -9.03
N PRO A 32 -14.46 -2.31 -9.17
CA PRO A 32 -14.82 -0.97 -8.70
C PRO A 32 -14.76 -0.79 -7.18
N ARG A 33 -14.60 -1.87 -6.44
CA ARG A 33 -14.43 -1.83 -4.97
C ARG A 33 -12.99 -1.55 -4.55
N VAL A 34 -12.00 -1.68 -5.45
CA VAL A 34 -10.57 -1.53 -5.16
C VAL A 34 -10.11 -0.10 -5.41
N GLY A 35 -10.00 0.31 -6.67
CA GLY A 35 -9.43 1.58 -7.08
C GLY A 35 -10.03 2.82 -6.42
N PRO A 36 -11.35 3.00 -6.42
CA PRO A 36 -11.98 4.17 -5.83
C PRO A 36 -11.70 4.37 -4.34
N MET A 37 -11.46 3.29 -3.60
CA MET A 37 -11.08 3.37 -2.18
C MET A 37 -9.62 3.85 -2.01
N CYS A 38 -8.77 3.64 -3.01
CA CYS A 38 -7.37 4.06 -3.04
C CYS A 38 -7.14 5.40 -3.77
N GLY A 39 -8.20 5.99 -4.36
CA GLY A 39 -8.11 7.29 -5.03
C GLY A 39 -7.84 7.23 -6.53
N TRP A 40 -7.95 6.05 -7.16
CA TRP A 40 -7.80 5.89 -8.60
C TRP A 40 -9.01 5.17 -9.23
N LYS A 41 -9.18 5.32 -10.54
CA LYS A 41 -10.27 4.69 -11.29
C LYS A 41 -9.97 3.21 -11.54
N PRO A 42 -11.00 2.33 -11.59
CA PRO A 42 -10.80 0.95 -12.03
C PRO A 42 -10.08 0.90 -13.37
N HIS A 43 -9.14 -0.04 -13.52
CA HIS A 43 -8.45 -0.24 -14.78
C HIS A 43 -9.43 -0.70 -15.87
N GLU A 44 -9.30 -0.19 -17.07
CA GLU A 44 -10.22 -0.44 -18.18
C GLU A 44 -9.74 -1.55 -19.13
N SER A 45 -8.42 -1.87 -19.08
CA SER A 45 -7.83 -2.91 -19.91
C SER A 45 -6.54 -3.49 -19.31
N GLU A 46 -6.11 -4.65 -19.85
CA GLU A 46 -4.80 -5.22 -19.52
C GLU A 46 -3.66 -4.33 -20.02
N ASP A 47 -3.82 -3.67 -21.17
CA ASP A 47 -2.81 -2.76 -21.71
C ASP A 47 -2.62 -1.52 -20.84
N GLU A 48 -3.71 -0.97 -20.28
CA GLU A 48 -3.64 0.09 -19.27
C GLU A 48 -2.91 -0.39 -18.02
N SER A 49 -3.24 -1.59 -17.53
CA SER A 49 -2.56 -2.19 -16.39
C SER A 49 -1.06 -2.38 -16.63
N ARG A 50 -0.68 -2.79 -17.84
CA ARG A 50 0.72 -2.91 -18.25
C ARG A 50 1.44 -1.57 -18.24
N GLU A 51 0.80 -0.52 -18.74
CA GLU A 51 1.36 0.83 -18.72
C GLU A 51 1.48 1.37 -17.28
N ILE A 52 0.51 1.13 -16.42
CA ILE A 52 0.56 1.49 -14.99
C ILE A 52 1.69 0.73 -14.27
N ILE A 53 1.89 -0.55 -14.59
CA ILE A 53 3.04 -1.30 -14.06
C ILE A 53 4.35 -0.62 -14.46
N ARG A 54 4.51 -0.24 -15.73
CA ARG A 54 5.75 0.37 -16.24
C ARG A 54 6.03 1.75 -15.67
N THR A 55 5.00 2.56 -15.44
CA THR A 55 5.14 3.98 -15.10
C THR A 55 4.96 4.29 -13.62
N ILE A 56 4.19 3.48 -12.90
CA ILE A 56 3.81 3.73 -11.50
C ILE A 56 4.30 2.60 -10.59
N LEU A 57 3.91 1.36 -10.89
CA LEU A 57 4.17 0.24 -9.99
C LEU A 57 5.62 -0.28 -10.05
N SER A 58 6.41 0.13 -11.04
CA SER A 58 7.85 -0.11 -11.12
C SER A 58 8.69 0.84 -10.27
N ALA A 59 8.06 1.78 -9.56
CA ALA A 59 8.76 2.72 -8.68
C ALA A 59 9.50 1.99 -7.55
N ASP A 60 10.61 2.59 -7.09
CA ASP A 60 11.36 2.08 -5.93
C ASP A 60 10.43 1.91 -4.70
N MET A 61 10.69 0.89 -3.91
CA MET A 61 9.90 0.52 -2.71
C MET A 61 8.43 0.17 -3.00
N THR A 62 8.10 -0.18 -4.24
CA THR A 62 6.78 -0.68 -4.63
C THR A 62 6.89 -2.16 -4.95
N CYS A 63 6.06 -2.97 -4.29
CA CYS A 63 6.06 -4.42 -4.43
C CYS A 63 4.69 -4.95 -4.86
N ALA A 64 4.72 -5.91 -5.79
CA ALA A 64 3.62 -6.82 -5.97
C ALA A 64 3.54 -7.77 -4.77
N VAL A 65 2.34 -8.01 -4.27
CA VAL A 65 2.07 -9.00 -3.22
C VAL A 65 1.71 -10.32 -3.91
N THR A 66 2.45 -11.39 -3.61
CA THR A 66 2.17 -12.74 -4.11
C THR A 66 2.12 -13.74 -2.96
N LEU A 67 1.38 -14.83 -3.12
CA LEU A 67 1.38 -15.93 -2.16
C LEU A 67 2.60 -16.83 -2.39
N LYS A 68 3.19 -17.37 -1.33
CA LYS A 68 4.24 -18.38 -1.46
C LYS A 68 3.69 -19.62 -2.21
N GLY A 69 4.44 -20.05 -3.20
CA GLY A 69 4.02 -21.16 -4.08
C GLY A 69 3.17 -20.75 -5.28
N GLU A 70 2.74 -19.48 -5.32
CA GLU A 70 1.99 -18.90 -6.44
C GLU A 70 2.68 -17.59 -6.85
N ASP A 71 2.92 -17.37 -8.16
CA ASP A 71 3.60 -16.16 -8.64
C ASP A 71 2.60 -15.09 -9.14
N GLU A 72 1.30 -15.28 -8.93
CA GLU A 72 0.27 -14.31 -9.30
C GLU A 72 0.30 -13.09 -8.36
N ALA A 73 0.38 -11.89 -8.94
CA ALA A 73 0.28 -10.64 -8.20
C ALA A 73 -1.17 -10.37 -7.78
N ILE A 74 -1.46 -10.48 -6.50
CA ILE A 74 -2.81 -10.33 -5.93
C ILE A 74 -3.09 -8.92 -5.39
N GLY A 75 -2.10 -8.05 -5.39
CA GLY A 75 -2.19 -6.67 -4.91
C GLY A 75 -0.84 -5.97 -4.91
N SER A 76 -0.81 -4.79 -4.33
CA SER A 76 0.40 -3.95 -4.23
C SER A 76 0.58 -3.39 -2.83
N ILE A 77 1.83 -3.21 -2.42
CA ILE A 77 2.21 -2.47 -1.23
C ILE A 77 3.44 -1.63 -1.53
N SER A 78 3.47 -0.39 -1.03
CA SER A 78 4.55 0.55 -1.36
C SER A 78 4.80 1.55 -0.25
N PHE A 79 6.01 2.13 -0.26
CA PHE A 79 6.26 3.42 0.35
C PHE A 79 6.40 4.49 -0.72
N GLN A 80 5.77 5.62 -0.50
CA GLN A 80 5.84 6.80 -1.35
C GLN A 80 6.06 8.06 -0.50
N PRO A 81 6.65 9.13 -1.06
CA PRO A 81 6.79 10.39 -0.33
C PRO A 81 5.42 10.93 0.09
N CYS A 82 5.31 11.39 1.34
CA CYS A 82 4.13 12.10 1.80
C CYS A 82 3.96 13.42 1.05
N THR A 83 2.73 13.75 0.70
CA THR A 83 2.38 14.97 -0.05
C THR A 83 1.69 16.03 0.80
N HIS A 84 1.14 15.68 1.96
CA HIS A 84 0.49 16.62 2.86
C HIS A 84 1.54 17.52 3.53
N PRO A 85 1.31 18.86 3.66
CA PRO A 85 2.29 19.80 4.21
C PRO A 85 2.86 19.41 5.57
N ASP A 86 2.01 18.90 6.47
CA ASP A 86 2.41 18.53 7.84
C ASP A 86 3.17 17.18 7.91
N THR A 87 3.28 16.47 6.79
CA THR A 87 3.92 15.15 6.70
C THR A 87 5.09 15.12 5.70
N ILE A 88 5.42 16.27 5.10
CA ILE A 88 6.54 16.38 4.14
C ILE A 88 7.84 15.92 4.80
N GLY A 89 8.62 15.13 4.07
CA GLY A 89 9.88 14.56 4.54
C GLY A 89 9.75 13.14 5.09
N HIS A 90 8.52 12.66 5.29
CA HIS A 90 8.23 11.28 5.67
C HIS A 90 7.77 10.44 4.47
N MET A 91 7.62 9.13 4.71
CA MET A 91 7.06 8.18 3.74
C MET A 91 5.66 7.75 4.17
N GLU A 92 4.82 7.52 3.18
CA GLU A 92 3.46 7.01 3.35
C GLU A 92 3.39 5.56 2.87
N LEU A 93 2.82 4.69 3.71
CA LEU A 93 2.50 3.32 3.34
C LEU A 93 1.20 3.31 2.51
N GLY A 94 1.31 2.85 1.27
CA GLY A 94 0.18 2.64 0.37
C GLY A 94 -0.02 1.16 0.07
N TYR A 95 -1.27 0.72 -0.12
CA TYR A 95 -1.57 -0.66 -0.49
C TYR A 95 -2.96 -0.80 -1.11
N TRP A 96 -3.09 -1.85 -1.92
CA TRP A 96 -4.37 -2.39 -2.35
C TRP A 96 -4.28 -3.90 -2.51
N LEU A 97 -5.41 -4.59 -2.48
CA LEU A 97 -5.51 -6.04 -2.61
C LEU A 97 -6.76 -6.42 -3.40
N GLY A 98 -6.64 -7.44 -4.25
CA GLY A 98 -7.77 -8.02 -4.96
C GLY A 98 -8.84 -8.54 -4.00
N VAL A 99 -10.10 -8.27 -4.33
CA VAL A 99 -11.27 -8.59 -3.48
C VAL A 99 -11.32 -10.05 -3.01
N PRO A 100 -11.02 -11.07 -3.85
CA PRO A 100 -11.02 -12.47 -3.41
C PRO A 100 -10.04 -12.78 -2.27
N HIS A 101 -9.04 -11.92 -2.07
CA HIS A 101 -7.99 -12.11 -1.06
C HIS A 101 -8.21 -11.30 0.23
N TRP A 102 -9.29 -10.51 0.31
CA TRP A 102 -9.63 -9.75 1.50
C TRP A 102 -9.93 -10.64 2.70
N GLY A 103 -9.75 -10.13 3.90
CA GLY A 103 -10.08 -10.83 5.14
C GLY A 103 -9.05 -11.86 5.61
N ASN A 104 -8.04 -12.19 4.79
CA ASN A 104 -7.02 -13.21 5.13
C ASN A 104 -5.84 -12.67 5.94
N GLY A 105 -5.77 -11.36 6.19
CA GLY A 105 -4.66 -10.76 6.92
C GLY A 105 -3.38 -10.56 6.10
N TYR A 106 -3.42 -10.67 4.79
CA TYR A 106 -2.23 -10.53 3.93
C TYR A 106 -1.63 -9.13 3.97
N ILE A 107 -2.45 -8.06 3.89
CA ILE A 107 -1.90 -6.70 3.97
C ILE A 107 -1.33 -6.38 5.36
N PRO A 108 -1.94 -6.73 6.50
CA PRO A 108 -1.27 -6.63 7.80
C PRO A 108 0.09 -7.36 7.87
N GLU A 109 0.21 -8.56 7.31
CA GLU A 109 1.46 -9.31 7.26
C GLU A 109 2.51 -8.62 6.39
N ALA A 110 2.14 -8.23 5.16
CA ALA A 110 3.01 -7.49 4.25
C ALA A 110 3.44 -6.14 4.85
N GLY A 111 2.49 -5.40 5.43
CA GLY A 111 2.74 -4.11 6.07
C GLY A 111 3.72 -4.19 7.23
N ALA A 112 3.58 -5.20 8.10
CA ALA A 112 4.52 -5.41 9.20
C ALA A 112 5.95 -5.66 8.69
N ALA A 113 6.11 -6.45 7.64
CA ALA A 113 7.42 -6.70 7.04
C ALA A 113 8.01 -5.45 6.37
N MET A 114 7.19 -4.66 5.68
CA MET A 114 7.59 -3.39 5.09
C MET A 114 8.04 -2.39 6.16
N LEU A 115 7.25 -2.21 7.23
CA LEU A 115 7.56 -1.31 8.34
C LEU A 115 8.87 -1.71 9.03
N LYS A 116 9.02 -3.01 9.35
CA LYS A 116 10.28 -3.50 9.92
C LYS A 116 11.47 -3.15 9.03
N THR A 117 11.37 -3.41 7.75
CA THR A 117 12.43 -3.09 6.78
C THR A 117 12.75 -1.60 6.74
N ALA A 118 11.73 -0.74 6.73
CA ALA A 118 11.94 0.70 6.71
C ALA A 118 12.63 1.21 7.98
N PHE A 119 12.22 0.72 9.15
CA PHE A 119 12.85 1.09 10.43
C PHE A 119 14.27 0.55 10.54
N ASP A 120 14.55 -0.67 10.10
CA ASP A 120 15.91 -1.23 10.03
C ASP A 120 16.84 -0.39 9.13
N LEU A 121 16.26 0.31 8.14
CA LEU A 121 16.97 1.21 7.22
C LEU A 121 17.08 2.66 7.73
N GLY A 122 16.55 2.94 8.93
CA GLY A 122 16.68 4.23 9.60
C GLY A 122 15.50 5.17 9.42
N ALA A 123 14.36 4.70 8.92
CA ALA A 123 13.13 5.49 8.99
C ALA A 123 12.77 5.70 10.47
N THR A 124 12.33 6.91 10.82
CA THR A 124 11.95 7.25 12.19
C THR A 124 10.44 7.31 12.38
N GLU A 125 9.72 7.62 11.32
CA GLU A 125 8.27 7.73 11.30
C GLU A 125 7.73 7.37 9.91
N ILE A 126 6.65 6.60 9.88
CA ILE A 126 5.90 6.23 8.67
C ILE A 126 4.46 6.68 8.84
N TRP A 127 3.91 7.24 7.80
CA TRP A 127 2.53 7.70 7.73
C TRP A 127 1.67 6.73 6.91
N VAL A 128 0.37 6.81 7.12
CA VAL A 128 -0.66 6.14 6.32
C VAL A 128 -1.95 6.95 6.40
N ARG A 129 -2.72 6.96 5.33
CA ARG A 129 -4.03 7.61 5.30
C ARG A 129 -5.09 6.72 4.66
N HIS A 130 -6.33 6.98 4.99
CA HIS A 130 -7.47 6.36 4.32
C HIS A 130 -8.70 7.28 4.30
N LYS A 131 -9.58 7.08 3.32
CA LYS A 131 -10.89 7.72 3.33
C LYS A 131 -11.71 7.21 4.51
N ALA A 132 -12.41 8.06 5.22
CA ALA A 132 -13.19 7.70 6.42
C ALA A 132 -14.17 6.53 6.17
N VAL A 133 -14.70 6.43 4.95
CA VAL A 133 -15.60 5.34 4.51
C VAL A 133 -14.89 4.01 4.26
N ASN A 134 -13.54 3.99 4.21
CA ASN A 134 -12.77 2.76 3.97
C ASN A 134 -12.48 2.01 5.27
N HIS A 135 -13.51 1.36 5.82
CA HIS A 135 -13.39 0.60 7.07
C HIS A 135 -12.43 -0.59 7.00
N GLN A 136 -12.13 -1.11 5.82
CA GLN A 136 -11.17 -2.20 5.66
C GLN A 136 -9.74 -1.69 5.88
N SER A 137 -9.39 -0.56 5.26
CA SER A 137 -8.11 0.10 5.48
C SER A 137 -7.94 0.51 6.95
N SER A 138 -8.99 1.06 7.58
CA SER A 138 -8.98 1.38 9.01
C SER A 138 -8.56 0.18 9.87
N ARG A 139 -9.12 -1.02 9.60
CA ARG A 139 -8.77 -2.24 10.35
C ARG A 139 -7.32 -2.67 10.12
N VAL A 140 -6.79 -2.53 8.92
CA VAL A 140 -5.38 -2.81 8.60
C VAL A 140 -4.48 -1.87 9.38
N ILE A 141 -4.75 -0.57 9.35
CA ILE A 141 -3.99 0.49 10.02
C ILE A 141 -3.91 0.23 11.53
N HIS A 142 -5.05 -0.10 12.17
CA HIS A 142 -5.06 -0.44 13.58
C HIS A 142 -4.28 -1.73 13.91
N LYS A 143 -4.38 -2.76 13.06
CA LYS A 143 -3.60 -4.00 13.24
C LYS A 143 -2.10 -3.78 13.12
N LEU A 144 -1.67 -2.80 12.31
CA LEU A 144 -0.26 -2.42 12.16
C LEU A 144 0.24 -1.51 13.29
N GLY A 145 -0.64 -1.06 14.20
CA GLY A 145 -0.25 -0.25 15.35
C GLY A 145 -0.09 1.23 15.07
N PHE A 146 -0.61 1.73 13.96
CA PHE A 146 -0.61 3.16 13.67
C PHE A 146 -1.52 3.94 14.63
N THR A 147 -1.08 5.13 15.00
CA THR A 147 -1.82 6.06 15.88
C THR A 147 -2.46 7.16 15.04
N PHE A 148 -3.73 7.45 15.30
CA PHE A 148 -4.46 8.57 14.68
C PHE A 148 -3.79 9.91 15.01
N ARG A 149 -3.69 10.78 14.00
CA ARG A 149 -3.10 12.11 14.12
C ARG A 149 -4.13 13.21 13.90
N PHE A 150 -4.75 13.23 12.72
CA PHE A 150 -5.76 14.22 12.36
C PHE A 150 -6.65 13.72 11.22
N ALA A 151 -7.72 14.46 10.97
CA ALA A 151 -8.61 14.25 9.83
C ALA A 151 -8.77 15.56 9.08
N GLU A 152 -8.90 15.45 7.75
CA GLU A 152 -9.14 16.59 6.87
C GLU A 152 -10.21 16.27 5.83
N THR A 153 -10.82 17.33 5.31
CA THR A 153 -11.71 17.23 4.16
C THR A 153 -10.93 17.58 2.89
N GLU A 154 -10.67 16.58 2.07
CA GLU A 154 -10.06 16.77 0.74
C GLU A 154 -11.15 17.01 -0.29
N ARG A 155 -10.90 17.93 -1.23
CA ARG A 155 -11.76 18.18 -2.39
C ARG A 155 -11.20 17.52 -3.62
N ASP A 156 -12.06 16.72 -4.29
CA ASP A 156 -11.78 16.10 -5.57
C ASP A 156 -12.91 16.55 -6.55
N GLY A 157 -12.65 17.65 -7.24
CA GLY A 157 -13.67 18.34 -8.04
C GLY A 157 -14.81 18.88 -7.16
N GLU A 158 -16.04 18.44 -7.42
CA GLU A 158 -17.24 18.83 -6.64
C GLU A 158 -17.49 17.90 -5.42
N THR A 159 -16.70 16.84 -5.25
CA THR A 159 -16.87 15.87 -4.15
C THR A 159 -15.94 16.20 -3.00
N GLU A 160 -16.49 16.24 -1.80
CA GLU A 160 -15.72 16.32 -0.56
C GLU A 160 -15.56 14.92 0.03
N LYS A 161 -14.34 14.61 0.50
CA LYS A 161 -14.00 13.32 1.10
C LYS A 161 -13.26 13.57 2.40
N GLU A 162 -13.72 12.98 3.47
CA GLU A 162 -13.00 12.98 4.74
C GLU A 162 -11.87 11.94 4.67
N VAL A 163 -10.63 12.37 4.96
CA VAL A 163 -9.42 11.54 4.97
C VAL A 163 -8.79 11.61 6.34
N TRP A 164 -8.46 10.45 6.87
CA TRP A 164 -7.86 10.29 8.20
C TRP A 164 -6.39 9.89 8.08
N TYR A 165 -5.55 10.59 8.82
CA TYR A 165 -4.10 10.45 8.83
C TYR A 165 -3.62 9.81 10.11
N TYR A 166 -2.69 8.86 9.98
CA TYR A 166 -2.09 8.11 11.07
C TYR A 166 -0.59 8.05 10.88
N SER A 167 0.15 7.90 11.98
CA SER A 167 1.58 7.58 11.89
C SER A 167 1.99 6.51 12.88
N ILE A 168 3.12 5.89 12.60
CA ILE A 168 3.82 4.96 13.50
C ILE A 168 5.27 5.40 13.63
N LEU A 169 5.76 5.50 14.85
CA LEU A 169 7.14 5.83 15.17
C LEU A 169 7.97 4.55 15.32
N GLN A 170 9.24 4.64 14.94
CA GLN A 170 10.19 3.60 15.30
C GLN A 170 10.18 3.42 16.83
N GLN A 171 9.94 2.20 17.30
CA GLN A 171 10.10 1.88 18.72
C GLN A 171 11.58 1.99 19.08
N PRO A 172 11.95 2.64 20.21
CA PRO A 172 13.31 2.54 20.72
C PRO A 172 13.64 1.05 20.88
N GLY A 173 14.78 0.63 20.32
CA GLY A 173 15.25 -0.75 20.52
C GLY A 173 15.34 -1.03 22.02
N GLU A 174 14.79 -2.16 22.47
CA GLU A 174 15.14 -2.71 23.77
C GLU A 174 16.64 -3.04 23.71
N GLU A 175 17.45 -2.27 24.47
CA GLU A 175 18.87 -2.57 24.69
C GLU A 175 19.04 -3.83 25.54
#